data_30219b3e841b85953882aade6a63f7fb
#
_entry.id   30219b3e841b85953882aade6a63f7fb
#
_cell.length_a   1.000
_cell.length_b   1.000
_cell.length_c   1.000
_cell.angle_alpha   90.00
_cell.angle_beta   90.00
_cell.angle_gamma   90.00
#
_symmetry.space_group_name_H-M   'P 1'
#
loop_
_entity.id
_entity.type
_entity.pdbx_description
1 polymer ?
#
loop_
_entity_poly.entity_id
_entity_poly.type
_entity_poly.pdbx_seq_one_letter_code
_entity_poly.pdbx_strand_id
1 'polypeptide(L)'
;SWNLLHNFVHAAENLNKNVHVGNIFSGDLFYDPRKETFELMNKMGILAVEMEAAGLYGVAAEYGADALAVATVSDVISKNLQMSSEEREVGLKTMVEITLDSL
;
A
#
# COMPACT_ATOMS: atom_id res chain seq x y z
N SER A 1 -7.16 -9.56 4.99
CA SER A 1 -7.35 -11.01 4.87
C SER A 1 -6.05 -11.70 4.50
N TRP A 2 -5.70 -12.76 5.23
CA TRP A 2 -4.52 -13.57 4.91
C TRP A 2 -4.62 -14.23 3.52
N ASN A 3 -5.78 -14.75 3.17
CA ASN A 3 -5.97 -15.41 1.89
C ASN A 3 -5.74 -14.44 0.71
N LEU A 4 -6.28 -13.24 0.77
CA LEU A 4 -6.06 -12.22 -0.26
C LEU A 4 -4.59 -11.82 -0.35
N LEU A 5 -3.92 -11.63 0.79
CA LEU A 5 -2.51 -11.28 0.82
C LEU A 5 -1.63 -12.39 0.21
N HIS A 6 -1.85 -13.64 0.62
CA HIS A 6 -1.12 -14.80 0.11
C HIS A 6 -1.28 -14.94 -1.41
N ASN A 7 -2.52 -14.86 -1.91
CA ASN A 7 -2.80 -14.95 -3.34
C ASN A 7 -2.13 -13.81 -4.13
N PHE A 8 -2.16 -12.58 -3.59
CA PHE A 8 -1.52 -11.43 -4.23
C PHE A 8 0.00 -11.60 -4.33
N VAL A 9 0.65 -12.02 -3.25
CA VAL A 9 2.10 -12.27 -3.25
C VAL A 9 2.46 -13.36 -4.25
N HIS A 10 1.71 -14.47 -4.28
CA HIS A 10 1.95 -15.56 -5.21
C HIS A 10 1.76 -15.13 -6.68
N ALA A 11 0.74 -14.34 -6.97
CA ALA A 11 0.54 -13.78 -8.31
C ALA A 11 1.72 -12.85 -8.73
N ALA A 12 2.20 -12.02 -7.80
CA ALA A 12 3.35 -11.16 -8.04
C ALA A 12 4.62 -11.97 -8.35
N GLU A 13 4.88 -13.04 -7.60
CA GLU A 13 6.01 -13.95 -7.83
C GLU A 13 5.94 -14.60 -9.22
N ASN A 14 4.77 -15.10 -9.62
CA ASN A 14 4.55 -15.70 -10.94
C ASN A 14 4.79 -14.73 -12.09
N LEU A 15 4.50 -13.45 -11.88
CA LEU A 15 4.74 -12.37 -12.84
C LEU A 15 6.16 -11.77 -12.73
N ASN A 16 7.03 -12.31 -11.88
CA ASN A 16 8.35 -11.78 -11.57
C ASN A 16 8.31 -10.29 -11.15
N LYS A 17 7.29 -9.92 -10.38
CA LYS A 17 7.13 -8.58 -9.82
C LYS A 17 7.54 -8.57 -8.35
N ASN A 18 8.25 -7.54 -7.94
CA ASN A 18 8.63 -7.37 -6.54
C ASN A 18 7.55 -6.60 -5.78
N VAL A 19 7.13 -7.16 -4.65
CA VAL A 19 6.17 -6.54 -3.74
C VAL A 19 6.73 -6.53 -2.32
N HIS A 20 6.37 -5.53 -1.55
CA HIS A 20 6.71 -5.42 -0.14
C HIS A 20 5.46 -5.64 0.69
N VAL A 21 5.58 -6.52 1.68
CA VAL A 21 4.49 -6.83 2.63
C VAL A 21 4.87 -6.29 4.00
N GLY A 22 3.99 -5.53 4.60
CA GLY A 22 4.22 -4.97 5.92
C GLY A 22 3.12 -4.02 6.37
N ASN A 23 3.36 -3.36 7.49
CA ASN A 23 2.41 -2.43 8.05
C ASN A 23 2.45 -1.10 7.29
N ILE A 24 1.27 -0.50 7.14
CA ILE A 24 1.07 0.84 6.59
C ILE A 24 0.36 1.72 7.61
N PHE A 25 0.51 3.01 7.49
CA PHE A 25 -0.13 4.00 8.33
C PHE A 25 -1.23 4.72 7.53
N SER A 26 -2.47 4.65 8.01
CA SER A 26 -3.57 5.45 7.46
C SER A 26 -3.64 6.78 8.18
N GLY A 27 -3.33 7.87 7.49
CA GLY A 27 -3.36 9.22 8.03
C GLY A 27 -4.58 10.00 7.57
N ASP A 28 -5.13 10.85 8.45
CA ASP A 28 -6.25 11.73 8.11
C ASP A 28 -5.81 13.03 7.43
N LEU A 29 -4.52 13.38 7.55
CA LEU A 29 -3.97 14.63 7.04
C LEU A 29 -2.91 14.38 5.98
N PHE A 30 -3.15 14.87 4.77
CA PHE A 30 -2.16 14.83 3.69
C PHE A 30 -0.89 15.64 4.05
N TYR A 31 -1.08 16.81 4.65
CA TYR A 31 0.00 17.62 5.21
C TYR A 31 -0.02 17.54 6.74
N ASP A 32 0.70 16.56 7.31
CA ASP A 32 0.82 16.44 8.77
C ASP A 32 1.82 17.49 9.28
N PRO A 33 1.41 18.39 10.17
CA PRO A 33 2.30 19.40 10.72
C PRO A 33 3.35 18.83 11.69
N ARG A 34 3.17 17.59 12.13
CA ARG A 34 4.07 16.89 13.07
C ARG A 34 5.22 16.24 12.31
N LYS A 35 6.34 16.93 12.20
CA LYS A 35 7.52 16.45 11.46
C LYS A 35 8.08 15.13 11.99
N GLU A 36 7.95 14.87 13.29
CA GLU A 36 8.45 13.64 13.92
C GLU A 36 7.61 12.40 13.61
N THR A 37 6.40 12.55 13.11
CA THR A 37 5.49 11.43 12.83
C THR A 37 6.11 10.44 11.85
N PHE A 38 6.62 10.91 10.72
CA PHE A 38 7.20 10.03 9.70
C PHE A 38 8.54 9.40 10.15
N GLU A 39 9.33 10.12 10.94
CA GLU A 39 10.56 9.56 11.53
C GLU A 39 10.24 8.43 12.50
N LEU A 40 9.22 8.61 13.34
CA LEU A 40 8.76 7.59 14.27
C LEU A 40 8.20 6.36 13.54
N MET A 41 7.36 6.57 12.53
CA MET A 41 6.80 5.50 11.69
C MET A 41 7.92 4.68 11.02
N ASN A 42 8.93 5.36 10.49
CA ASN A 42 10.08 4.69 9.88
C ASN A 42 10.85 3.83 10.90
N LYS A 43 11.08 4.34 12.12
CA LYS A 43 11.71 3.57 13.21
C LYS A 43 10.90 2.34 13.62
N MET A 44 9.58 2.41 13.51
CA MET A 44 8.66 1.30 13.79
C MET A 44 8.53 0.31 12.63
N GLY A 45 9.22 0.52 11.52
CA GLY A 45 9.16 -0.34 10.35
C GLY A 45 7.85 -0.21 9.55
N ILE A 46 7.16 0.92 9.66
CA ILE A 46 5.99 1.22 8.82
C ILE A 46 6.48 1.53 7.41
N LEU A 47 5.98 0.81 6.42
CA LEU A 47 6.48 0.86 5.05
C LEU A 47 5.96 2.06 4.26
N ALA A 48 4.72 2.46 4.49
CA ALA A 48 4.06 3.50 3.71
C ALA A 48 2.99 4.23 4.51
N VAL A 49 2.58 5.38 4.01
CA VAL A 49 1.42 6.15 4.46
C VAL A 49 0.41 6.25 3.33
N GLU A 50 -0.85 6.10 3.66
CA GLU A 50 -2.01 6.26 2.81
C GLU A 50 -3.18 6.82 3.65
N MET A 51 -4.39 6.89 3.15
CA MET A 51 -5.46 7.62 3.82
C MET A 51 -6.78 6.83 3.95
N GLU A 52 -6.87 5.60 3.45
CA GLU A 52 -8.12 4.86 3.28
C GLU A 52 -8.17 3.47 3.93
N ALA A 53 -7.04 2.81 4.07
CA ALA A 53 -7.00 1.39 4.43
C ALA A 53 -7.58 1.08 5.81
N ALA A 54 -7.38 1.95 6.80
CA ALA A 54 -7.97 1.76 8.12
C ALA A 54 -9.51 1.74 8.07
N GLY A 55 -10.11 2.66 7.29
CA GLY A 55 -11.55 2.69 7.06
C GLY A 55 -12.05 1.45 6.31
N LEU A 56 -11.34 1.05 5.24
CA LEU A 56 -11.64 -0.16 4.49
C LEU A 56 -11.68 -1.39 5.39
N TYR A 57 -10.66 -1.59 6.20
CA TYR A 57 -10.57 -2.75 7.09
C TYR A 57 -11.62 -2.73 8.20
N GLY A 58 -11.93 -1.55 8.73
CA GLY A 58 -13.00 -1.38 9.71
C GLY A 58 -14.36 -1.79 9.16
N VAL A 59 -14.73 -1.30 8.00
CA VAL A 59 -16.00 -1.65 7.33
C VAL A 59 -16.02 -3.14 6.95
N ALA A 60 -14.95 -3.67 6.37
CA ALA A 60 -14.89 -5.09 6.03
C ALA A 60 -15.08 -5.98 7.26
N ALA A 61 -14.46 -5.64 8.38
CA ALA A 61 -14.63 -6.39 9.63
C ALA A 61 -16.07 -6.36 10.16
N GLU A 62 -16.74 -5.21 10.08
CA GLU A 62 -18.14 -5.06 10.49
C GLU A 62 -19.08 -5.98 9.69
N TYR A 63 -18.84 -6.13 8.39
CA TYR A 63 -19.68 -6.95 7.51
C TYR A 63 -19.15 -8.38 7.30
N GLY A 64 -18.11 -8.79 8.00
CA GLY A 64 -17.51 -10.12 7.85
C GLY A 64 -16.94 -10.38 6.45
N ALA A 65 -16.49 -9.31 5.79
CA ALA A 65 -15.90 -9.36 4.45
C ALA A 65 -14.36 -9.41 4.50
N ASP A 66 -13.78 -10.02 3.48
CA ASP A 66 -12.33 -9.99 3.28
C ASP A 66 -11.88 -8.70 2.60
N ALA A 67 -10.80 -8.12 3.10
CA ALA A 67 -10.20 -6.93 2.50
C ALA A 67 -8.66 -7.01 2.49
N LEU A 68 -8.07 -6.37 1.51
CA LEU A 68 -6.62 -6.17 1.36
C LEU A 68 -6.36 -4.79 0.75
N ALA A 69 -5.52 -4.01 1.37
CA ALA A 69 -5.00 -2.78 0.77
C ALA A 69 -3.75 -3.10 -0.05
N VAL A 70 -3.75 -2.67 -1.29
CA VAL A 70 -2.61 -2.75 -2.22
C VAL A 70 -2.34 -1.36 -2.75
N ALA A 71 -1.08 -0.96 -2.78
CA ALA A 71 -0.72 0.38 -3.22
C ALA A 71 0.55 0.36 -4.08
N THR A 72 0.61 1.27 -5.04
CA THR A 72 1.83 1.63 -5.76
C THR A 72 2.47 2.81 -5.07
N VAL A 73 3.74 2.71 -4.71
CA VAL A 73 4.50 3.84 -4.14
C VAL A 73 4.68 4.91 -5.20
N SER A 74 4.10 6.08 -4.99
CA SER A 74 4.19 7.24 -5.89
C SER A 74 5.28 8.23 -5.46
N ASP A 75 5.55 8.29 -4.16
CA ASP A 75 6.44 9.28 -3.57
C ASP A 75 7.30 8.64 -2.48
N VAL A 76 8.54 9.06 -2.36
CA VAL A 76 9.43 8.69 -1.26
C VAL A 76 9.69 9.92 -0.41
N ILE A 77 8.93 10.07 0.68
CA ILE A 77 8.91 11.26 1.53
C ILE A 77 10.31 11.58 2.08
N SER A 78 11.02 10.58 2.59
CA SER A 78 12.36 10.75 3.18
C SER A 78 13.42 11.24 2.20
N LYS A 79 13.19 11.04 0.89
CA LYS A 79 14.13 11.41 -0.17
C LYS A 79 13.61 12.56 -1.04
N ASN A 80 12.41 13.06 -0.75
CA ASN A 80 11.73 14.06 -1.59
C ASN A 80 11.68 13.66 -3.07
N LEU A 81 11.46 12.36 -3.34
CA LEU A 81 11.33 11.81 -4.68
C LEU A 81 9.85 11.62 -5.01
N GLN A 82 9.48 11.96 -6.23
CA GLN A 82 8.13 11.80 -6.75
C GLN A 82 8.18 11.10 -8.10
N MET A 83 7.24 10.20 -8.33
CA MET A 83 7.04 9.61 -9.65
C MET A 83 6.49 10.63 -10.65
N SER A 84 6.92 10.55 -11.90
CA SER A 84 6.26 11.22 -13.03
C SER A 84 4.85 10.63 -13.27
N SER A 85 4.03 11.33 -14.04
CA SER A 85 2.70 10.83 -14.42
C SER A 85 2.78 9.51 -15.20
N GLU A 86 3.76 9.37 -16.07
CA GLU A 86 4.02 8.16 -16.85
C GLU A 86 4.45 6.99 -15.97
N GLU A 87 5.35 7.21 -15.02
CA GLU A 87 5.76 6.20 -14.06
C GLU A 87 4.62 5.73 -13.15
N ARG A 88 3.73 6.65 -12.74
CA ARG A 88 2.51 6.32 -12.00
C ARG A 88 1.57 5.43 -12.82
N GLU A 89 1.36 5.74 -14.09
CA GLU A 89 0.51 4.95 -14.98
C GLU A 89 1.04 3.53 -15.14
N VAL A 90 2.34 3.36 -15.34
CA VAL A 90 2.98 2.04 -15.43
C VAL A 90 2.87 1.27 -14.12
N GLY A 91 3.11 1.93 -12.98
CA GLY A 91 2.98 1.32 -11.66
C GLY A 91 1.55 0.86 -11.36
N LEU A 92 0.55 1.68 -11.70
CA LEU A 92 -0.86 1.33 -11.56
C LEU A 92 -1.24 0.13 -12.45
N LYS A 93 -0.78 0.08 -13.69
CA LYS A 93 -0.98 -1.07 -14.58
C LYS A 93 -0.46 -2.37 -13.96
N THR A 94 0.76 -2.34 -13.46
CA THR A 94 1.37 -3.51 -12.80
C THR A 94 0.58 -3.96 -11.58
N MET A 95 0.13 -3.02 -10.74
CA MET A 95 -0.69 -3.32 -9.57
C MET A 95 -2.02 -3.99 -9.96
N VAL A 96 -2.69 -3.46 -10.98
CA VAL A 96 -3.95 -4.03 -11.50
C VAL A 96 -3.74 -5.43 -12.07
N GLU A 97 -2.67 -5.64 -12.83
CA GLU A 97 -2.31 -6.95 -13.40
C GLU A 97 -2.15 -8.00 -12.29
N ILE A 98 -1.33 -7.72 -11.28
CA ILE A 98 -1.13 -8.63 -10.14
C ILE A 98 -2.45 -8.88 -9.40
N THR A 99 -3.25 -7.83 -9.20
CA THR A 99 -4.54 -7.95 -8.51
C THR A 99 -5.49 -8.87 -9.25
N LEU A 100 -5.63 -8.73 -10.55
CA LEU A 100 -6.50 -9.57 -11.36
C LEU A 100 -6.04 -11.03 -11.37
N ASP A 101 -4.74 -11.27 -11.46
CA ASP A 101 -4.15 -12.62 -11.40
C ASP A 101 -4.30 -13.28 -10.02
N SER A 102 -4.50 -12.49 -8.97
CA SER A 102 -4.65 -12.99 -7.60
C SER A 102 -6.07 -13.42 -7.24
N LEU A 103 -7.04 -13.06 -8.06
CA LEU A 103 -8.46 -13.39 -7.85
C LEU A 103 -8.76 -14.81 -8.34
#